data_e52d135f01dd2e187f68e408d2862d90
#
_entry.id   e52d135f01dd2e187f68e408d2862d90
#
_cell.length_a   1.000
_cell.length_b   1.000
_cell.length_c   1.000
_cell.angle_alpha   90.00
_cell.angle_beta   90.00
_cell.angle_gamma   90.00
#
_symmetry.space_group_name_H-M   'P 1'
#
loop_
_entity.id
_entity.type
_entity.pdbx_description
1 polymer ?
#
loop_
_entity_poly.entity_id
_entity_poly.type
_entity_poly.pdbx_seq_one_letter_code
_entity_poly.pdbx_strand_id
1 'polypeptide(L)'
;MARAKRATLDHLSIDTQAKAQLDDKDRIEFIKRDRWIDYPRATEAMNRLERLLATPKRERMPCMVMHGTSNIGKTLVVRKFQRTHPHLFDEASGTEQRTVVAMQMPPTPDQRRF
;
A
#
# COMPACT_ATOMS: atom_id res chain seq x y z
N MET A 1 44.82 7.80 -11.87
CA MET A 1 43.68 7.10 -11.26
C MET A 1 42.80 8.10 -10.52
N ALA A 2 41.68 8.48 -11.09
CA ALA A 2 40.77 9.46 -10.51
C ALA A 2 40.02 8.81 -9.33
N ARG A 3 40.29 9.31 -8.12
CA ARG A 3 39.57 8.95 -6.88
C ARG A 3 38.13 9.44 -7.03
N ALA A 4 37.23 8.53 -7.31
CA ALA A 4 35.79 8.82 -7.39
C ALA A 4 35.38 9.53 -6.09
N LYS A 5 34.98 10.79 -6.20
CA LYS A 5 34.38 11.59 -5.12
C LYS A 5 33.21 10.77 -4.57
N ARG A 6 33.34 10.28 -3.32
CA ARG A 6 32.19 9.67 -2.62
C ARG A 6 31.09 10.71 -2.60
N ALA A 7 30.07 10.49 -3.43
CA ALA A 7 28.87 11.32 -3.39
C ALA A 7 28.28 11.20 -1.99
N THR A 8 28.06 12.32 -1.33
CA THR A 8 27.34 12.37 -0.05
C THR A 8 25.92 11.84 -0.33
N LEU A 9 25.51 10.81 0.40
CA LEU A 9 24.20 10.17 0.24
C LEU A 9 23.12 10.84 1.12
N ASP A 10 23.38 12.07 1.56
CA ASP A 10 22.53 12.80 2.51
C ASP A 10 21.13 13.09 1.98
N HIS A 11 20.95 13.05 0.65
CA HIS A 11 19.65 13.19 -0.01
C HIS A 11 18.80 11.92 0.01
N LEU A 12 19.34 10.80 0.47
CA LEU A 12 18.65 9.52 0.57
C LEU A 12 18.19 9.24 2.00
N SER A 13 17.06 8.57 2.15
CA SER A 13 16.63 8.06 3.44
C SER A 13 17.65 7.05 4.00
N ILE A 14 17.74 6.93 5.31
CA ILE A 14 18.71 6.07 6.01
C ILE A 14 18.68 4.64 5.48
N ASP A 15 17.48 4.07 5.29
CA ASP A 15 17.32 2.72 4.75
C ASP A 15 17.82 2.59 3.31
N THR A 16 17.73 3.66 2.53
CA THR A 16 18.14 3.67 1.12
C THR A 16 19.65 3.90 0.97
N GLN A 17 20.28 4.61 1.92
CA GLN A 17 21.73 4.82 1.91
C GLN A 17 22.51 3.49 1.95
N ALA A 18 22.08 2.57 2.82
CA ALA A 18 22.67 1.24 2.88
C ALA A 18 22.51 0.47 1.56
N LYS A 19 21.36 0.61 0.90
CA LYS A 19 21.06 -0.05 -0.38
C LYS A 19 21.84 0.57 -1.55
N ALA A 20 22.10 1.86 -1.51
CA ALA A 20 22.91 2.56 -2.53
C ALA A 20 24.38 2.10 -2.59
N GLN A 21 24.86 1.46 -1.52
CA GLN A 21 26.24 0.93 -1.43
C GLN A 21 26.37 -0.54 -1.84
N LEU A 22 25.23 -1.21 -2.16
CA LEU A 22 25.25 -2.59 -2.63
C LEU A 22 25.86 -2.70 -4.03
N ASP A 23 26.16 -3.93 -4.43
CA ASP A 23 26.60 -4.24 -5.80
C ASP A 23 25.52 -3.87 -6.83
N ASP A 24 25.93 -3.60 -8.06
CA ASP A 24 25.04 -3.12 -9.14
C ASP A 24 23.86 -4.06 -9.38
N LYS A 25 24.06 -5.37 -9.29
CA LYS A 25 23.02 -6.37 -9.46
C LYS A 25 21.92 -6.25 -8.39
N ASP A 26 22.33 -6.13 -7.14
CA ASP A 26 21.41 -6.00 -6.01
C ASP A 26 20.69 -4.64 -6.02
N ARG A 27 21.37 -3.58 -6.48
CA ARG A 27 20.78 -2.25 -6.66
C ARG A 27 19.69 -2.25 -7.73
N ILE A 28 19.97 -2.90 -8.87
CA ILE A 28 18.97 -3.04 -9.96
C ILE A 28 17.75 -3.82 -9.49
N GLU A 29 17.96 -4.93 -8.78
CA GLU A 29 16.86 -5.71 -8.21
C GLU A 29 16.05 -4.89 -7.20
N PHE A 30 16.71 -4.13 -6.36
CA PHE A 30 16.06 -3.25 -5.40
C PHE A 30 15.23 -2.15 -6.08
N ILE A 31 15.71 -1.57 -7.19
CA ILE A 31 14.99 -0.53 -7.96
C ILE A 31 13.73 -1.11 -8.62
N LYS A 32 13.76 -2.36 -9.06
CA LYS A 32 12.62 -3.03 -9.71
C LYS A 32 11.49 -3.39 -8.76
N ARG A 33 11.71 -3.39 -7.45
CA ARG A 33 10.67 -3.72 -6.46
C ARG A 33 9.66 -2.60 -6.32
N ASP A 34 8.39 -2.97 -6.27
CA ASP A 34 7.31 -2.04 -5.94
C ASP A 34 7.53 -1.45 -4.55
N ARG A 35 7.48 -0.13 -4.45
CA ARG A 35 7.61 0.60 -3.20
C ARG A 35 6.44 1.51 -2.96
N TRP A 36 6.07 1.59 -1.70
CA TRP A 36 5.17 2.62 -1.24
C TRP A 36 5.95 3.92 -1.02
N ILE A 37 5.46 5.00 -1.60
CA ILE A 37 5.97 6.36 -1.37
C ILE A 37 4.85 7.12 -0.70
N ASP A 38 5.10 7.61 0.53
CA ASP A 38 4.15 8.44 1.23
C ASP A 38 4.07 9.83 0.61
N TYR A 39 2.85 10.27 0.38
CA TYR A 39 2.54 11.64 -0.01
C TYR A 39 1.26 12.10 0.73
N PRO A 40 1.08 13.41 0.97
CA PRO A 40 0.05 13.91 1.90
C PRO A 40 -1.35 13.39 1.63
N ARG A 41 -1.78 13.33 0.38
CA ARG A 41 -3.11 12.82 0.00
C ARG A 41 -3.27 11.32 0.23
N ALA A 42 -2.20 10.52 0.03
CA ALA A 42 -2.25 9.10 0.32
C ALA A 42 -2.34 8.85 1.83
N THR A 43 -1.58 9.60 2.62
CA THR A 43 -1.64 9.54 4.08
C THR A 43 -3.05 9.95 4.58
N GLU A 44 -3.64 10.99 4.01
CA GLU A 44 -5.02 11.38 4.34
C GLU A 44 -6.02 10.28 4.00
N ALA A 45 -5.91 9.66 2.83
CA ALA A 45 -6.78 8.56 2.41
C ALA A 45 -6.64 7.36 3.35
N MET A 46 -5.41 6.98 3.73
CA MET A 46 -5.16 5.93 4.72
C MET A 46 -5.81 6.24 6.06
N ASN A 47 -5.63 7.45 6.58
CA ASN A 47 -6.24 7.86 7.85
C ASN A 47 -7.77 7.82 7.81
N ARG A 48 -8.39 8.15 6.67
CA ARG A 48 -9.83 8.04 6.49
C ARG A 48 -10.30 6.58 6.47
N LEU A 49 -9.55 5.68 5.81
CA LEU A 49 -9.84 4.25 5.82
C LEU A 49 -9.73 3.67 7.24
N GLU A 50 -8.70 4.05 8.01
CA GLU A 50 -8.56 3.65 9.41
C GLU A 50 -9.76 4.10 10.26
N ARG A 51 -10.23 5.33 10.07
CA ARG A 51 -11.43 5.83 10.78
C ARG A 51 -12.69 5.05 10.41
N LEU A 52 -12.84 4.67 9.14
CA LEU A 52 -13.95 3.82 8.71
C LEU A 52 -13.90 2.46 9.37
N LEU A 53 -12.71 1.84 9.42
CA LEU A 53 -12.52 0.55 10.07
C LEU A 53 -12.80 0.61 11.57
N ALA A 54 -12.37 1.70 12.24
CA ALA A 54 -12.61 1.91 13.66
C ALA A 54 -14.07 2.30 14.01
N THR A 55 -14.90 2.58 13.00
CA THR A 55 -16.29 3.01 13.24
C THR A 55 -17.13 1.83 13.76
N PRO A 56 -17.81 1.97 14.91
CA PRO A 56 -18.68 0.93 15.42
C PRO A 56 -19.81 0.61 14.44
N LYS A 57 -20.25 -0.66 14.41
CA LYS A 57 -21.35 -1.09 13.54
C LYS A 57 -22.61 -0.28 13.82
N ARG A 58 -23.20 0.31 12.76
CA ARG A 58 -24.42 1.12 12.79
C ARG A 58 -25.33 0.70 11.63
N GLU A 59 -26.62 1.08 11.70
CA GLU A 59 -27.56 0.84 10.60
C GLU A 59 -27.09 1.48 9.28
N ARG A 60 -26.55 2.70 9.36
CA ARG A 60 -25.97 3.42 8.22
C ARG A 60 -24.48 3.60 8.46
N MET A 61 -23.68 2.72 7.86
CA MET A 61 -22.23 2.83 7.90
C MET A 61 -21.76 3.97 7.02
N PRO A 62 -20.78 4.77 7.47
CA PRO A 62 -20.17 5.78 6.63
C PRO A 62 -19.43 5.12 5.46
N CYS A 63 -19.48 5.77 4.31
CA CYS A 63 -18.79 5.36 3.11
C CYS A 63 -17.77 6.41 2.67
N MET A 64 -16.76 5.99 1.93
CA MET A 64 -15.79 6.88 1.33
C MET A 64 -15.69 6.61 -0.17
N VAL A 65 -15.67 7.67 -0.96
CA VAL A 65 -15.37 7.62 -2.39
C VAL A 65 -13.98 8.21 -2.61
N MET A 66 -13.12 7.44 -3.26
CA MET A 66 -11.79 7.87 -3.68
C MET A 66 -11.78 8.01 -5.19
N HIS A 67 -11.67 9.24 -5.68
CA HIS A 67 -11.63 9.53 -7.10
C HIS A 67 -10.34 10.24 -7.50
N GLY A 68 -10.03 10.26 -8.78
CA GLY A 68 -8.85 10.90 -9.33
C GLY A 68 -8.52 10.33 -10.70
N THR A 69 -7.57 10.95 -11.39
CA THR A 69 -7.10 10.52 -12.71
C THR A 69 -6.55 9.09 -12.68
N SER A 70 -6.49 8.46 -13.84
CA SER A 70 -5.86 7.14 -13.97
C SER A 70 -4.39 7.22 -13.52
N ASN A 71 -3.88 6.13 -12.95
CA ASN A 71 -2.49 6.00 -12.47
C ASN A 71 -2.07 6.92 -11.31
N ILE A 72 -2.99 7.61 -10.65
CA ILE A 72 -2.68 8.45 -9.47
C ILE A 72 -2.38 7.64 -8.19
N GLY A 73 -2.50 6.32 -8.24
CA GLY A 73 -2.16 5.46 -7.11
C GLY A 73 -3.33 4.99 -6.24
N LYS A 74 -4.60 5.17 -6.66
CA LYS A 74 -5.78 4.71 -5.89
C LYS A 74 -5.71 3.24 -5.49
N THR A 75 -5.39 2.38 -6.43
CA THR A 75 -5.25 0.93 -6.18
C THR A 75 -4.10 0.62 -5.22
N LEU A 76 -3.02 1.39 -5.26
CA LEU A 76 -1.89 1.23 -4.34
C LEU A 76 -2.27 1.56 -2.90
N VAL A 77 -3.11 2.59 -2.70
CA VAL A 77 -3.66 2.92 -1.36
C VAL A 77 -4.47 1.74 -0.81
N VAL A 78 -5.38 1.17 -1.60
CA VAL A 78 -6.17 0.01 -1.19
C VAL A 78 -5.29 -1.19 -0.87
N ARG A 79 -4.32 -1.51 -1.73
CA ARG A 79 -3.37 -2.61 -1.49
C ARG A 79 -2.50 -2.37 -0.26
N LYS A 80 -2.06 -1.14 -0.03
CA LYS A 80 -1.32 -0.78 1.19
C LYS A 80 -2.20 -1.04 2.42
N PHE A 81 -3.44 -0.58 2.40
CA PHE A 81 -4.38 -0.78 3.49
C PHE A 81 -4.63 -2.26 3.79
N GLN A 82 -4.81 -3.10 2.76
CA GLN A 82 -4.93 -4.54 2.94
C GLN A 82 -3.68 -5.18 3.57
N ARG A 83 -2.48 -4.73 3.17
CA ARG A 83 -1.22 -5.24 3.73
C ARG A 83 -1.01 -4.84 5.19
N THR A 84 -1.51 -3.66 5.60
CA THR A 84 -1.44 -3.22 7.01
C THR A 84 -2.46 -3.93 7.89
N HIS A 85 -3.51 -4.53 7.29
CA HIS A 85 -4.55 -5.29 7.98
C HIS A 85 -4.60 -6.73 7.46
N PRO A 86 -3.61 -7.58 7.80
CA PRO A 86 -3.58 -8.95 7.35
C PRO A 86 -4.76 -9.75 7.91
N HIS A 87 -5.07 -10.85 7.27
CA HIS A 87 -6.07 -11.79 7.75
C HIS A 87 -5.63 -12.42 9.07
N LEU A 88 -6.56 -12.54 9.99
CA LEU A 88 -6.36 -13.24 11.25
C LEU A 88 -6.92 -14.65 11.08
N PHE A 89 -6.08 -15.65 11.27
CA PHE A 89 -6.50 -17.04 11.31
C PHE A 89 -6.64 -17.46 12.77
N ASP A 90 -7.82 -17.88 13.15
CA ASP A 90 -8.06 -18.45 14.48
C ASP A 90 -7.93 -19.96 14.41
N GLU A 91 -6.83 -20.49 14.92
CA GLU A 91 -6.55 -21.94 14.95
C GLU A 91 -7.57 -22.71 15.79
N ALA A 92 -8.17 -22.10 16.80
CA ALA A 92 -9.12 -22.77 17.69
C ALA A 92 -10.47 -23.02 17.03
N SER A 93 -10.94 -22.09 16.18
CA SER A 93 -12.20 -22.21 15.44
C SER A 93 -12.02 -22.65 14.00
N GLY A 94 -10.79 -22.70 13.47
CA GLY A 94 -10.49 -22.99 12.08
C GLY A 94 -11.04 -21.94 11.10
N THR A 95 -11.39 -20.75 11.60
CA THR A 95 -12.00 -19.67 10.80
C THR A 95 -10.97 -18.61 10.44
N GLU A 96 -11.03 -18.15 9.19
CA GLU A 96 -10.26 -17.00 8.71
C GLU A 96 -11.11 -15.72 8.83
N GLN A 97 -10.66 -14.79 9.65
CA GLN A 97 -11.30 -13.49 9.76
C GLN A 97 -10.60 -12.50 8.83
N ARG A 98 -11.31 -12.06 7.79
CA ARG A 98 -10.84 -11.06 6.85
C ARG A 98 -11.30 -9.68 7.27
N THR A 99 -10.36 -8.84 7.68
CA THR A 99 -10.65 -7.45 8.09
C THR A 99 -10.96 -6.58 6.89
N VAL A 100 -10.27 -6.79 5.77
CA VAL A 100 -10.43 -5.99 4.54
C VAL A 100 -10.62 -6.91 3.34
N VAL A 101 -11.71 -6.70 2.61
CA VAL A 101 -11.99 -7.36 1.34
C VAL A 101 -11.98 -6.32 0.23
N ALA A 102 -11.17 -6.53 -0.80
CA ALA A 102 -11.14 -5.68 -2.00
C ALA A 102 -11.55 -6.49 -3.22
N MET A 103 -12.43 -5.92 -4.01
CA MET A 103 -12.91 -6.49 -5.27
C MET A 103 -12.75 -5.48 -6.38
N GLN A 104 -12.42 -5.96 -7.58
CA GLN A 104 -12.41 -5.15 -8.78
C GLN A 104 -13.73 -5.33 -9.50
N MET A 105 -14.40 -4.20 -9.80
CA MET A 105 -15.61 -4.20 -10.59
C MET A 105 -15.31 -4.66 -12.02
N PRO A 106 -16.07 -5.63 -12.59
CA PRO A 106 -15.92 -6.00 -13.98
C PRO A 106 -16.33 -4.84 -14.92
N PRO A 107 -15.79 -4.76 -16.15
CA PRO A 107 -16.08 -3.69 -17.10
C PRO A 107 -17.59 -3.58 -17.44
N THR A 108 -18.28 -4.71 -17.46
CA THR A 108 -19.73 -4.81 -17.63
C THR A 108 -20.31 -5.41 -16.36
N PRO A 109 -20.82 -4.57 -15.43
CA PRO A 109 -21.40 -5.06 -14.19
C PRO A 109 -22.68 -5.84 -14.51
N ASP A 110 -22.69 -7.12 -14.16
CA ASP A 110 -23.87 -8.00 -14.21
C ASP A 110 -23.99 -8.69 -12.84
N GLN A 111 -25.20 -8.80 -12.33
CA GLN A 111 -25.48 -9.45 -11.03
C GLN A 111 -24.97 -10.89 -10.95
N ARG A 112 -24.77 -11.55 -12.08
CA ARG A 112 -24.27 -12.93 -12.16
C ARG A 112 -22.75 -13.06 -12.07
N ARG A 113 -22.01 -11.94 -12.04
CA ARG A 113 -20.55 -11.91 -12.04
C ARG A 113 -19.91 -11.43 -10.72
N PHE A 114 -20.72 -11.30 -9.69
CA PHE A 114 -20.28 -11.01 -8.32
C PHE A 114 -20.24 -12.27 -7.48
#